data_5b507154763c8413f134bc9178498bd6
#
_entry.id   5b507154763c8413f134bc9178498bd6
#
_cell.length_a   1.000
_cell.length_b   1.000
_cell.length_c   1.000
_cell.angle_alpha   90.00
_cell.angle_beta   90.00
_cell.angle_gamma   90.00
#
_symmetry.space_group_name_H-M   'P 1'
#
loop_
_entity.id
_entity.type
_entity.pdbx_description
1 polymer ?
#
loop_
_entity_poly.entity_id
_entity_poly.type
_entity_poly.pdbx_seq_one_letter_code
_entity_poly.pdbx_strand_id
1 'polypeptide(L)'
;MKYTVLLGRILYSLIFLNSGVFHFSGMAIGYASSQGVPLASFLVPFSGVMAIVGGLLIVLGYKAKWGAWLIVAFLIPVTFMMHAFWKETDPMQKQMQMGMFMKNISMLGGAFLITWFGAGPVSFDSRRKTE
;
A
#
# COMPACT_ATOMS: atom_id res chain seq x y z
N MET A 1 14.54 20.13 8.51
CA MET A 1 13.68 19.59 7.43
C MET A 1 14.05 18.16 6.97
N LYS A 2 15.31 17.70 7.13
CA LYS A 2 15.67 16.30 6.75
C LYS A 2 14.86 15.22 7.47
N TYR A 3 14.46 15.44 8.71
CA TYR A 3 13.63 14.50 9.49
C TYR A 3 12.15 14.51 9.09
N THR A 4 11.67 15.56 8.40
CA THR A 4 10.31 15.60 7.88
C THR A 4 10.09 14.51 6.82
N VAL A 5 11.08 14.27 5.97
CA VAL A 5 11.02 13.20 4.96
C VAL A 5 11.01 11.82 5.62
N LEU A 6 11.83 11.62 6.65
CA LEU A 6 11.81 10.37 7.44
C LEU A 6 10.43 10.14 8.08
N LEU A 7 9.88 11.16 8.72
CA LEU A 7 8.54 11.08 9.33
C LEU A 7 7.47 10.77 8.27
N GLY A 8 7.54 11.42 7.11
CA GLY A 8 6.62 11.15 6.00
C GLY A 8 6.68 9.68 5.55
N ARG A 9 7.87 9.10 5.41
CA ARG A 9 8.03 7.67 5.07
C ARG A 9 7.45 6.75 6.12
N ILE A 10 7.69 7.04 7.42
CA ILE A 10 7.14 6.26 8.53
C ILE A 10 5.61 6.30 8.47
N LEU A 11 5.02 7.48 8.48
CA LEU A 11 3.56 7.66 8.46
C LEU A 11 2.91 7.03 7.22
N TYR A 12 3.51 7.22 6.06
CA TYR A 12 3.05 6.63 4.80
C TYR A 12 3.03 5.10 4.84
N SER A 13 4.06 4.49 5.41
CA SER A 13 4.24 3.04 5.40
C SER A 13 3.42 2.31 6.46
N LEU A 14 3.02 2.97 7.54
CA LEU A 14 2.29 2.33 8.65
C LEU A 14 1.04 1.59 8.19
N ILE A 15 0.28 2.18 7.25
CA ILE A 15 -0.94 1.57 6.76
C ILE A 15 -0.66 0.27 6.00
N PHE A 16 0.42 0.21 5.22
CA PHE A 16 0.80 -0.98 4.45
C PHE A 16 1.31 -2.09 5.36
N LEU A 17 2.07 -1.76 6.39
CA LEU A 17 2.54 -2.73 7.38
C LEU A 17 1.37 -3.33 8.16
N ASN A 18 0.46 -2.50 8.64
CA ASN A 18 -0.73 -2.95 9.37
C ASN A 18 -1.67 -3.76 8.45
N SER A 19 -2.01 -3.22 7.29
CA SER A 19 -2.88 -3.88 6.31
C SER A 19 -2.27 -5.19 5.81
N GLY A 20 -0.98 -5.22 5.53
CA GLY A 20 -0.29 -6.40 5.06
C GLY A 20 -0.38 -7.57 6.04
N VAL A 21 -0.27 -7.32 7.34
CA VAL A 21 -0.48 -8.35 8.38
C VAL A 21 -1.92 -8.84 8.37
N PHE A 22 -2.90 -7.95 8.25
CA PHE A 22 -4.32 -8.31 8.20
C PHE A 22 -4.67 -9.22 7.01
N HIS A 23 -3.95 -9.13 5.89
CA HIS A 23 -4.16 -9.97 4.70
C HIS A 23 -3.92 -11.47 4.94
N PHE A 24 -3.31 -11.85 6.05
CA PHE A 24 -3.17 -13.26 6.44
C PHE A 24 -4.37 -13.79 7.24
N SER A 25 -5.35 -12.94 7.55
CA SER A 25 -6.55 -13.35 8.29
C SER A 25 -7.56 -14.05 7.38
N GLY A 26 -8.28 -15.02 7.94
CA GLY A 26 -9.40 -15.67 7.24
C GLY A 26 -10.51 -14.68 6.85
N MET A 27 -10.68 -13.61 7.62
CA MET A 27 -11.65 -12.55 7.33
C MET A 27 -11.29 -11.81 6.03
N ALA A 28 -10.02 -11.43 5.86
CA ALA A 28 -9.55 -10.75 4.65
C ALA A 28 -9.70 -11.66 3.41
N ILE A 29 -9.33 -12.93 3.54
CA ILE A 29 -9.45 -13.92 2.46
C ILE A 29 -10.91 -14.15 2.10
N GLY A 30 -11.78 -14.33 3.10
CA GLY A 30 -13.22 -14.54 2.89
C GLY A 30 -13.89 -13.34 2.23
N TYR A 31 -13.57 -12.14 2.67
CA TYR A 31 -14.08 -10.91 2.05
C TYR A 31 -13.63 -10.78 0.59
N ALA A 32 -12.35 -10.98 0.31
CA ALA A 32 -11.83 -10.93 -1.06
C ALA A 32 -12.50 -11.97 -1.97
N SER A 33 -12.71 -13.19 -1.47
CA SER A 33 -13.43 -14.24 -2.20
C SER A 33 -14.86 -13.81 -2.53
N SER A 34 -15.56 -13.18 -1.59
CA SER A 34 -16.92 -12.64 -1.82
C SER A 34 -16.96 -11.50 -2.83
N GLN A 35 -15.85 -10.77 -3.01
CA GLN A 35 -15.69 -9.74 -4.03
C GLN A 35 -15.26 -10.28 -5.41
N GLY A 36 -15.16 -11.61 -5.55
CA GLY A 36 -14.81 -12.25 -6.81
C GLY A 36 -13.30 -12.31 -7.11
N VAL A 37 -12.45 -12.15 -6.10
CA VAL A 37 -11.00 -12.33 -6.27
C VAL A 37 -10.69 -13.81 -6.52
N PRO A 38 -10.13 -14.17 -7.68
CA PRO A 38 -9.76 -15.56 -7.96
C PRO A 38 -8.62 -15.99 -7.04
N LEU A 39 -8.59 -17.27 -6.65
CA LEU A 39 -7.54 -17.83 -5.79
C LEU A 39 -7.24 -16.96 -4.55
N ALA A 40 -8.30 -16.45 -3.89
CA ALA A 40 -8.19 -15.51 -2.78
C ALA A 40 -7.28 -16.02 -1.65
N SER A 41 -7.33 -17.31 -1.34
CA SER A 41 -6.47 -17.94 -0.33
C SER A 41 -4.96 -17.86 -0.61
N PHE A 42 -4.57 -17.63 -1.87
CA PHE A 42 -3.18 -17.42 -2.26
C PHE A 42 -2.89 -15.93 -2.54
N LEU A 43 -3.73 -15.27 -3.34
CA LEU A 43 -3.48 -13.90 -3.78
C LEU A 43 -3.58 -12.87 -2.64
N VAL A 44 -4.46 -13.09 -1.65
CA VAL A 44 -4.59 -12.15 -0.53
C VAL A 44 -3.37 -12.17 0.38
N PRO A 45 -2.89 -13.32 0.89
CA PRO A 45 -1.62 -13.37 1.62
C PRO A 45 -0.43 -12.88 0.79
N PHE A 46 -0.36 -13.22 -0.50
CA PHE A 46 0.69 -12.74 -1.40
C PHE A 46 0.71 -11.20 -1.48
N SER A 47 -0.46 -10.58 -1.65
CA SER A 47 -0.59 -9.12 -1.63
C SER A 47 -0.19 -8.52 -0.27
N GLY A 48 -0.46 -9.24 0.82
CA GLY A 48 0.00 -8.87 2.16
C GLY A 48 1.53 -8.82 2.26
N VAL A 49 2.21 -9.81 1.70
CA VAL A 49 3.69 -9.81 1.60
C VAL A 49 4.19 -8.61 0.81
N MET A 50 3.56 -8.30 -0.34
CA MET A 50 3.92 -7.13 -1.15
C MET A 50 3.79 -5.82 -0.36
N ALA A 51 2.69 -5.67 0.38
CA ALA A 51 2.46 -4.48 1.21
C ALA A 51 3.50 -4.34 2.34
N ILE A 52 3.82 -5.43 3.04
CA ILE A 52 4.82 -5.45 4.12
C ILE A 52 6.20 -5.13 3.57
N VAL A 53 6.64 -5.85 2.54
CA VAL A 53 7.98 -5.66 1.95
C VAL A 53 8.11 -4.24 1.39
N GLY A 54 7.12 -3.77 0.61
CA GLY A 54 7.09 -2.41 0.07
C GLY A 54 7.14 -1.35 1.17
N GLY A 55 6.32 -1.51 2.21
CA GLY A 55 6.31 -0.62 3.38
C GLY A 55 7.64 -0.59 4.13
N LEU A 56 8.26 -1.75 4.39
CA LEU A 56 9.56 -1.84 5.05
C LEU A 56 10.67 -1.17 4.23
N LEU A 57 10.73 -1.40 2.92
CA LEU A 57 11.71 -0.78 2.04
C LEU A 57 11.59 0.76 2.06
N ILE A 58 10.36 1.28 2.09
CA ILE A 58 10.11 2.72 2.16
C ILE A 58 10.49 3.28 3.54
N VAL A 59 10.07 2.65 4.65
CA VAL A 59 10.43 3.10 6.01
C VAL A 59 11.93 3.19 6.18
N LEU A 60 12.64 2.11 5.86
CA LEU A 60 14.10 2.04 5.98
C LEU A 60 14.81 2.97 4.98
N GLY A 61 14.12 3.30 3.89
CA GLY A 61 14.74 4.03 2.78
C GLY A 61 15.83 3.19 2.11
N TYR A 62 15.62 1.87 2.04
CA TYR A 62 16.47 0.92 1.35
C TYR A 62 15.81 0.47 0.07
N LYS A 63 16.42 0.79 -1.08
CA LYS A 63 15.80 0.56 -2.40
C LYS A 63 14.34 1.08 -2.44
N ALA A 64 14.12 2.26 -1.84
CA ALA A 64 12.77 2.79 -1.62
C ALA A 64 11.95 2.93 -2.90
N LYS A 65 12.58 3.19 -4.04
CA LYS A 65 11.89 3.22 -5.34
C LYS A 65 11.28 1.88 -5.70
N TRP A 66 11.97 0.77 -5.44
CA TRP A 66 11.44 -0.58 -5.65
C TRP A 66 10.31 -0.90 -4.66
N GLY A 67 10.48 -0.49 -3.40
CA GLY A 67 9.40 -0.58 -2.41
C GLY A 67 8.14 0.14 -2.86
N ALA A 68 8.29 1.35 -3.40
CA ALA A 68 7.17 2.13 -3.93
C ALA A 68 6.50 1.46 -5.15
N TRP A 69 7.26 0.84 -6.05
CA TRP A 69 6.68 0.07 -7.16
C TRP A 69 5.91 -1.17 -6.67
N LEU A 70 6.37 -1.84 -5.61
CA LEU A 70 5.59 -2.92 -4.98
C LEU A 70 4.27 -2.39 -4.42
N ILE A 71 4.27 -1.22 -3.79
CA ILE A 71 3.04 -0.57 -3.30
C ILE A 71 2.11 -0.20 -4.46
N VAL A 72 2.63 0.32 -5.57
CA VAL A 72 1.83 0.59 -6.79
C VAL A 72 1.17 -0.68 -7.29
N ALA A 73 1.95 -1.77 -7.44
CA ALA A 73 1.46 -3.06 -7.90
C ALA A 73 0.42 -3.68 -6.94
N PHE A 74 0.54 -3.43 -5.64
CA PHE A 74 -0.44 -3.81 -4.62
C PHE A 74 -1.71 -2.97 -4.70
N LEU A 75 -1.59 -1.63 -4.76
CA LEU A 75 -2.73 -0.72 -4.66
C LEU A 75 -3.68 -0.79 -5.86
N ILE A 76 -3.15 -0.96 -7.07
CA ILE A 76 -3.99 -0.95 -8.28
C ILE A 76 -5.07 -2.04 -8.21
N PRO A 77 -4.75 -3.35 -8.12
CA PRO A 77 -5.79 -4.36 -8.07
C PRO A 77 -6.66 -4.26 -6.81
N VAL A 78 -6.07 -3.99 -5.64
CA VAL A 78 -6.82 -3.87 -4.40
C VAL A 78 -7.85 -2.74 -4.47
N THR A 79 -7.49 -1.59 -5.02
CA THR A 79 -8.39 -0.44 -5.13
C THR A 79 -9.61 -0.76 -6.00
N PHE A 80 -9.40 -1.32 -7.17
CA PHE A 80 -10.47 -1.57 -8.13
C PHE A 80 -11.30 -2.81 -7.81
N MET A 81 -10.73 -3.83 -7.18
CA MET A 81 -11.45 -5.06 -6.84
C MET A 81 -12.14 -4.99 -5.49
N MET A 82 -11.49 -4.41 -4.47
CA MET A 82 -12.00 -4.42 -3.09
C MET A 82 -12.83 -3.20 -2.74
N HIS A 83 -12.66 -2.08 -3.46
CA HIS A 83 -13.34 -0.82 -3.18
C HIS A 83 -14.14 -0.31 -4.40
N ALA A 84 -14.82 -1.24 -5.07
CA ALA A 84 -15.67 -0.95 -6.23
C ALA A 84 -17.00 -0.33 -5.79
N PHE A 85 -16.97 0.92 -5.32
CA PHE A 85 -18.14 1.62 -4.76
C PHE A 85 -19.32 1.75 -5.75
N TRP A 86 -19.04 1.71 -7.06
CA TRP A 86 -20.07 1.75 -8.10
C TRP A 86 -20.94 0.50 -8.15
N LYS A 87 -20.54 -0.59 -7.51
CA LYS A 87 -21.32 -1.83 -7.39
C LYS A 87 -22.25 -1.83 -6.18
N GLU A 88 -22.05 -0.91 -5.23
CA GLU A 88 -22.83 -0.85 -4.00
C GLU A 88 -24.18 -0.18 -4.24
N THR A 89 -25.24 -0.83 -3.75
CA THR A 89 -26.61 -0.33 -3.83
C THR A 89 -27.05 0.43 -2.59
N ASP A 90 -26.53 0.06 -1.42
CA ASP A 90 -26.78 0.77 -0.17
C ASP A 90 -25.98 2.11 -0.14
N PRO A 91 -26.65 3.26 0.08
CA PRO A 91 -25.98 4.56 0.06
C PRO A 91 -24.85 4.71 1.08
N MET A 92 -24.99 4.13 2.27
CA MET A 92 -23.97 4.20 3.31
C MET A 92 -22.72 3.36 2.94
N GLN A 93 -22.93 2.13 2.45
CA GLN A 93 -21.85 1.28 1.99
C GLN A 93 -21.13 1.91 0.78
N LYS A 94 -21.89 2.47 -0.16
CA LYS A 94 -21.33 3.17 -1.31
C LYS A 94 -20.44 4.33 -0.90
N GLN A 95 -20.86 5.15 0.06
CA GLN A 95 -20.08 6.28 0.56
C GLN A 95 -18.81 5.79 1.28
N MET A 96 -18.90 4.75 2.09
CA MET A 96 -17.75 4.17 2.79
C MET A 96 -16.73 3.60 1.79
N GLN A 97 -17.17 2.83 0.81
CA GLN A 97 -16.29 2.26 -0.22
C GLN A 97 -15.67 3.34 -1.11
N MET A 98 -16.40 4.41 -1.41
CA MET A 98 -15.85 5.56 -2.12
C MET A 98 -14.73 6.24 -1.32
N GLY A 99 -14.90 6.40 -0.01
CA GLY A 99 -13.86 6.93 0.88
C GLY A 99 -12.60 6.05 0.86
N MET A 100 -12.76 4.72 0.91
CA MET A 100 -11.65 3.76 0.83
C MET A 100 -10.95 3.80 -0.54
N PHE A 101 -11.72 3.91 -1.61
CA PHE A 101 -11.19 4.07 -2.97
C PHE A 101 -10.34 5.35 -3.08
N MET A 102 -10.87 6.49 -2.64
CA MET A 102 -10.16 7.78 -2.69
C MET A 102 -8.91 7.80 -1.81
N LYS A 103 -8.97 7.17 -0.64
CA LYS A 103 -7.79 6.95 0.21
C LYS A 103 -6.69 6.19 -0.54
N ASN A 104 -7.04 5.11 -1.21
CA ASN A 104 -6.08 4.31 -1.97
C ASN A 104 -5.50 5.08 -3.16
N ILE A 105 -6.32 5.87 -3.87
CA ILE A 105 -5.84 6.76 -4.95
C ILE A 105 -4.83 7.79 -4.41
N SER A 106 -5.11 8.37 -3.25
CA SER A 106 -4.18 9.30 -2.60
C SER A 106 -2.84 8.63 -2.25
N MET A 107 -2.90 7.41 -1.68
CA MET A 107 -1.69 6.63 -1.38
C MET A 107 -0.93 6.24 -2.66
N LEU A 108 -1.63 5.92 -3.74
CA LEU A 108 -1.02 5.63 -5.04
C LEU A 108 -0.24 6.84 -5.57
N GLY A 109 -0.80 8.05 -5.44
CA GLY A 109 -0.11 9.30 -5.76
C GLY A 109 1.17 9.46 -4.94
N GLY A 110 1.12 9.19 -3.63
CA GLY A 110 2.30 9.18 -2.75
C GLY A 110 3.36 8.16 -3.19
N ALA A 111 2.95 6.95 -3.59
CA ALA A 111 3.85 5.94 -4.13
C ALA A 111 4.57 6.43 -5.39
N PHE A 112 3.86 7.06 -6.34
CA PHE A 112 4.48 7.61 -7.54
C PHE A 112 5.52 8.69 -7.22
N LEU A 113 5.27 9.55 -6.24
CA LEU A 113 6.28 10.52 -5.80
C LEU A 113 7.54 9.82 -5.30
N ILE A 114 7.41 8.75 -4.52
CA ILE A 114 8.56 7.99 -4.00
C ILE A 114 9.30 7.25 -5.14
N THR A 115 8.59 6.74 -6.16
CA THR A 115 9.27 6.10 -7.31
C THR A 115 10.18 7.06 -8.05
N TRP A 116 9.82 8.35 -8.10
CA TRP A 116 10.61 9.38 -8.76
C TRP A 116 11.71 9.93 -7.84
N PHE A 117 11.35 10.48 -6.70
CA PHE A 117 12.27 11.18 -5.80
C PHE A 117 13.12 10.24 -4.93
N GLY A 118 12.67 9.01 -4.70
CA GLY A 118 13.35 8.04 -3.81
C GLY A 118 13.11 8.33 -2.33
N ALA A 119 14.00 7.81 -1.50
CA ALA A 119 13.88 7.87 -0.04
C ALA A 119 14.20 9.24 0.57
N GLY A 120 14.96 10.07 -0.12
CA GLY A 120 15.44 11.34 0.43
C GLY A 120 16.48 11.17 1.55
N PRO A 121 16.71 12.22 2.34
CA PRO A 121 17.70 12.20 3.41
C PRO A 121 17.30 11.26 4.57
N VAL A 122 18.26 10.94 5.41
CA VAL A 122 18.10 10.03 6.56
C VAL A 122 17.56 8.66 6.12
N SER A 123 18.26 8.02 5.16
CA SER A 123 17.88 6.75 4.57
C SER A 123 19.11 5.89 4.27
N PHE A 124 18.93 4.59 4.13
CA PHE A 124 20.01 3.71 3.68
C PHE A 124 20.46 4.06 2.24
N ASP A 125 19.53 4.44 1.37
CA ASP A 125 19.83 4.84 -0.01
C ASP A 125 20.71 6.10 -0.07
N SER A 126 20.54 7.05 0.88
CA SER A 126 21.34 8.26 0.90
C SER A 126 22.77 8.02 1.38
N ARG A 127 22.98 7.05 2.28
CA ARG A 127 24.32 6.68 2.78
C ARG A 127 25.18 6.02 1.68
N ARG A 128 24.57 5.17 0.86
CA ARG A 128 25.26 4.47 -0.25
C ARG A 128 25.71 5.39 -1.39
N LYS A 129 25.19 6.60 -1.46
CA LYS A 129 25.61 7.59 -2.48
C LYS A 129 26.82 8.40 -2.06
N THR A 130 27.22 8.32 -0.79
CA THR A 130 28.35 9.07 -0.21
C THR A 130 29.61 8.21 -0.09
N GLU A 131 29.54 6.92 -0.39
CA GLU A 131 30.66 5.99 -0.55
C GLU A 131 31.02 5.80 -2.03
#